data_b76e05b0c15e184238a7618fc2a5f8e6
#
_entry.id   b76e05b0c15e184238a7618fc2a5f8e6
#
_cell.length_a   1.000
_cell.length_b   1.000
_cell.length_c   1.000
_cell.angle_alpha   90.00
_cell.angle_beta   90.00
_cell.angle_gamma   90.00
#
_symmetry.space_group_name_H-M   'P 1'
#
loop_
_entity.id
_entity.type
_entity.pdbx_description
1 polymer ?
#
loop_
_entity_poly.entity_id
_entity_poly.type
_entity_poly.pdbx_seq_one_letter_code
_entity_poly.pdbx_strand_id
1 'polypeptide(L)'
;MSLPWWRARFDLTLHEAKQDPNARIVWLGDSITEYWQRQGGHGYDDVLPVWQRDYAPYHALDFGFIGDTTSSLIWRLDHGEVAGLHPRLAIVLIGANNFGATHWGAAVTVPGIEAVVTDTQRHLPHAHILLLGVLPSIRSAWITAQTAATNAALARVYAHNPAVTFMNVGPVLERDGHADAALYVDPHLTPPEPALHPDAEGMARIAAAIAPVVRKYAGAP
;
A
#
# COMPACT_ATOMS: atom_id res chain seq x y z
N MET A 1 -15.46 -1.41 13.39
CA MET A 1 -14.32 -0.50 13.59
C MET A 1 -14.72 0.55 14.62
N SER A 2 -14.17 0.44 15.82
CA SER A 2 -14.60 1.24 16.99
C SER A 2 -13.56 2.27 17.46
N LEU A 3 -12.39 2.30 16.82
CA LEU A 3 -11.33 3.23 17.20
C LEU A 3 -11.65 4.64 16.65
N PRO A 4 -11.74 5.67 17.51
CA PRO A 4 -12.15 7.02 17.08
C PRO A 4 -11.23 7.61 15.99
N TRP A 5 -9.91 7.44 16.13
CA TRP A 5 -8.95 7.96 15.14
C TRP A 5 -9.10 7.26 13.78
N TRP A 6 -9.37 5.96 13.76
CA TRP A 6 -9.60 5.20 12.54
C TRP A 6 -10.88 5.67 11.83
N ARG A 7 -11.96 5.92 12.61
CA ARG A 7 -13.20 6.46 12.07
C ARG A 7 -12.99 7.86 11.50
N ALA A 8 -12.26 8.72 12.21
CA ALA A 8 -11.94 10.06 11.75
C ALA A 8 -11.15 10.04 10.43
N ARG A 9 -10.20 9.11 10.29
CA ARG A 9 -9.47 8.90 9.02
C ARG A 9 -10.41 8.45 7.90
N PHE A 10 -11.33 7.51 8.18
CA PHE A 10 -12.30 7.06 7.20
C PHE A 10 -13.24 8.19 6.76
N ASP A 11 -13.75 8.99 7.69
CA ASP A 11 -14.59 10.15 7.35
C ASP A 11 -13.81 11.19 6.52
N LEU A 12 -12.50 11.34 6.76
CA LEU A 12 -11.61 12.18 5.95
C LEU A 12 -11.46 11.66 4.53
N THR A 13 -11.21 10.35 4.32
CA THR A 13 -11.09 9.79 2.97
C THR A 13 -12.39 9.90 2.17
N LEU A 14 -13.55 9.73 2.82
CA LEU A 14 -14.85 10.01 2.20
C LEU A 14 -15.01 11.47 1.77
N HIS A 15 -14.45 12.40 2.54
CA HIS A 15 -14.43 13.81 2.19
C HIS A 15 -13.49 14.09 1.03
N GLU A 16 -12.26 13.58 1.07
CA GLU A 16 -11.25 13.71 0.03
C GLU A 16 -11.75 13.17 -1.32
N ALA A 17 -12.41 12.00 -1.33
CA ALA A 17 -13.03 11.43 -2.53
C ALA A 17 -14.07 12.37 -3.17
N LYS A 18 -14.86 13.08 -2.35
CA LYS A 18 -15.85 14.06 -2.84
C LYS A 18 -15.22 15.36 -3.34
N GLN A 19 -14.08 15.75 -2.77
CA GLN A 19 -13.39 17.00 -3.16
C GLN A 19 -12.62 16.83 -4.47
N ASP A 20 -12.10 15.65 -4.77
CA ASP A 20 -11.38 15.37 -6.02
C ASP A 20 -11.96 14.15 -6.77
N PRO A 21 -13.17 14.29 -7.34
CA PRO A 21 -13.81 13.21 -8.10
C PRO A 21 -13.06 12.87 -9.40
N ASN A 22 -12.11 13.71 -9.80
CA ASN A 22 -11.29 13.55 -10.99
C ASN A 22 -9.94 12.87 -10.70
N ALA A 23 -9.76 12.35 -9.51
CA ALA A 23 -8.57 11.61 -9.13
C ALA A 23 -8.26 10.51 -10.17
N ARG A 24 -7.02 10.52 -10.68
CA ARG A 24 -6.59 9.56 -11.70
C ARG A 24 -5.92 8.34 -11.10
N ILE A 25 -5.45 8.47 -9.87
CA ILE A 25 -4.81 7.41 -9.08
C ILE A 25 -5.47 7.37 -7.70
N VAL A 26 -5.75 6.17 -7.22
CA VAL A 26 -6.06 5.94 -5.80
C VAL A 26 -5.07 4.92 -5.23
N TRP A 27 -4.45 5.25 -4.11
CA TRP A 27 -3.67 4.33 -3.31
C TRP A 27 -4.55 3.72 -2.24
N LEU A 28 -4.52 2.40 -2.11
CA LEU A 28 -5.30 1.62 -1.14
C LEU A 28 -4.34 0.75 -0.32
N GLY A 29 -4.34 0.92 0.98
CA GLY A 29 -3.40 0.16 1.79
C GLY A 29 -3.46 0.43 3.29
N ASP A 30 -2.36 0.08 3.95
CA ASP A 30 -2.14 0.24 5.38
C ASP A 30 -1.30 1.49 5.71
N SER A 31 -0.60 1.47 6.85
CA SER A 31 0.27 2.57 7.28
C SER A 31 1.39 2.90 6.29
N ILE A 32 1.90 1.91 5.56
CA ILE A 32 2.95 2.16 4.56
C ILE A 32 2.40 3.07 3.45
N THR A 33 1.15 2.88 3.06
CA THR A 33 0.46 3.76 2.13
C THR A 33 0.19 5.13 2.77
N GLU A 34 -0.37 5.20 3.98
CA GLU A 34 -0.63 6.47 4.67
C GLU A 34 0.65 7.34 4.82
N TYR A 35 1.81 6.69 4.88
CA TYR A 35 3.09 7.40 5.04
C TYR A 35 3.55 8.17 3.80
N TRP A 36 2.93 8.03 2.64
CA TRP A 36 3.15 8.92 1.51
C TRP A 36 2.88 10.40 1.85
N GLN A 37 1.94 10.66 2.78
CA GLN A 37 1.59 12.01 3.22
C GLN A 37 2.39 12.49 4.44
N ARG A 38 3.34 11.69 4.91
CA ARG A 38 4.10 12.03 6.11
C ARG A 38 5.01 13.21 5.85
N GLN A 39 4.83 14.24 6.64
CA GLN A 39 5.77 15.33 6.81
C GLN A 39 6.74 14.94 7.93
N GLY A 40 8.03 15.20 7.76
CA GLY A 40 9.05 14.81 8.74
C GLY A 40 8.79 15.33 10.16
N GLY A 41 9.67 14.98 11.07
CA GLY A 41 9.58 15.33 12.48
C GLY A 41 9.45 14.13 13.40
N HIS A 42 9.75 14.33 14.69
CA HIS A 42 9.75 13.27 15.72
C HIS A 42 10.57 12.03 15.35
N GLY A 43 11.66 12.21 14.55
CA GLY A 43 12.55 11.13 14.12
C GLY A 43 12.09 10.40 12.85
N TYR A 44 10.97 10.79 12.25
CA TYR A 44 10.55 10.31 10.93
C TYR A 44 11.04 11.21 9.81
N ASP A 45 11.26 10.62 8.65
CA ASP A 45 11.60 11.33 7.44
C ASP A 45 10.40 12.07 6.83
N ASP A 46 10.70 13.07 6.02
CA ASP A 46 9.70 13.77 5.20
C ASP A 46 9.54 13.04 3.87
N VAL A 47 8.44 12.31 3.71
CA VAL A 47 8.08 11.55 2.50
C VAL A 47 7.21 12.38 1.55
N LEU A 48 6.54 13.41 2.06
CA LEU A 48 5.63 14.25 1.29
C LEU A 48 6.24 14.82 -0.02
N PRO A 49 7.52 15.22 -0.10
CA PRO A 49 8.13 15.67 -1.36
C PRO A 49 8.11 14.60 -2.46
N VAL A 50 8.22 13.31 -2.11
CA VAL A 50 8.14 12.21 -3.08
C VAL A 50 6.72 12.13 -3.63
N TRP A 51 5.71 12.19 -2.77
CA TRP A 51 4.30 12.24 -3.17
C TRP A 51 4.00 13.42 -4.09
N GLN A 52 4.43 14.62 -3.69
CA GLN A 52 4.20 15.84 -4.45
C GLN A 52 4.81 15.81 -5.86
N ARG A 53 5.96 15.15 -6.00
CA ARG A 53 6.65 15.00 -7.30
C ARG A 53 5.99 13.92 -8.17
N ASP A 54 5.65 12.77 -7.59
CA ASP A 54 5.36 11.56 -8.35
C ASP A 54 3.86 11.24 -8.47
N TYR A 55 3.02 11.74 -7.54
CA TYR A 55 1.59 11.37 -7.48
C TYR A 55 0.64 12.56 -7.47
N ALA A 56 0.96 13.66 -6.81
CA ALA A 56 0.09 14.85 -6.79
C ALA A 56 -0.27 15.38 -8.19
N PRO A 57 0.63 15.36 -9.21
CA PRO A 57 0.28 15.79 -10.56
C PRO A 57 -0.80 14.94 -11.25
N TYR A 58 -1.08 13.75 -10.72
CA TYR A 58 -2.16 12.86 -11.18
C TYR A 58 -3.47 13.05 -10.41
N HIS A 59 -3.57 14.03 -9.52
CA HIS A 59 -4.68 14.11 -8.56
C HIS A 59 -4.82 12.80 -7.78
N ALA A 60 -3.71 12.27 -7.29
CA ALA A 60 -3.74 11.00 -6.56
C ALA A 60 -4.33 11.17 -5.17
N LEU A 61 -5.15 10.20 -4.76
CA LEU A 61 -5.69 10.10 -3.41
C LEU A 61 -4.96 9.00 -2.63
N ASP A 62 -4.61 9.31 -1.38
CA ASP A 62 -3.97 8.40 -0.45
C ASP A 62 -4.98 7.86 0.56
N PHE A 63 -5.42 6.64 0.34
CA PHE A 63 -6.34 5.92 1.24
C PHE A 63 -5.59 4.81 1.99
N GLY A 64 -4.47 5.19 2.59
CA GLY A 64 -3.72 4.41 3.56
C GLY A 64 -4.27 4.57 4.97
N PHE A 65 -4.22 3.48 5.77
CA PHE A 65 -4.70 3.47 7.15
C PHE A 65 -3.75 2.68 8.07
N ILE A 66 -3.26 3.34 9.11
CA ILE A 66 -2.42 2.69 10.12
C ILE A 66 -3.11 1.45 10.70
N GLY A 67 -2.38 0.34 10.70
CA GLY A 67 -2.84 -0.91 11.31
C GLY A 67 -3.82 -1.75 10.48
N ASP A 68 -4.21 -1.30 9.29
CA ASP A 68 -5.16 -2.03 8.46
C ASP A 68 -4.62 -3.38 7.99
N THR A 69 -5.50 -4.37 8.05
CA THR A 69 -5.36 -5.68 7.44
C THR A 69 -6.17 -5.76 6.16
N THR A 70 -6.07 -6.86 5.43
CA THR A 70 -6.92 -7.12 4.26
C THR A 70 -8.42 -7.00 4.58
N SER A 71 -8.87 -7.48 5.74
CA SER A 71 -10.27 -7.38 6.15
C SER A 71 -10.72 -5.96 6.44
N SER A 72 -9.82 -5.12 6.97
CA SER A 72 -10.12 -3.70 7.21
C SER A 72 -10.32 -2.95 5.89
N LEU A 73 -9.44 -3.19 4.92
CA LEU A 73 -9.54 -2.57 3.59
C LEU A 73 -10.81 -3.01 2.85
N ILE A 74 -11.16 -4.30 2.88
CA ILE A 74 -12.43 -4.79 2.31
C ILE A 74 -13.61 -4.05 2.94
N TRP A 75 -13.62 -3.93 4.28
CA TRP A 75 -14.69 -3.19 4.96
C TRP A 75 -14.80 -1.74 4.47
N ARG A 76 -13.68 -1.02 4.28
CA ARG A 76 -13.68 0.37 3.79
C ARG A 76 -14.26 0.47 2.37
N LEU A 77 -13.85 -0.43 1.47
CA LEU A 77 -14.37 -0.50 0.11
C LEU A 77 -15.89 -0.72 0.10
N ASP A 78 -16.39 -1.69 0.90
CA ASP A 78 -17.81 -1.99 1.03
C ASP A 78 -18.63 -0.87 1.69
N HIS A 79 -17.96 0.03 2.42
CA HIS A 79 -18.61 1.17 3.06
C HIS A 79 -18.43 2.49 2.30
N GLY A 80 -18.06 2.39 1.01
CA GLY A 80 -18.13 3.50 0.07
C GLY A 80 -16.90 4.39 0.02
N GLU A 81 -15.74 3.96 0.51
CA GLU A 81 -14.52 4.77 0.49
C GLU A 81 -14.18 5.33 -0.90
N VAL A 82 -14.40 4.52 -1.93
CA VAL A 82 -14.09 4.90 -3.31
C VAL A 82 -15.35 5.22 -4.14
N ALA A 83 -16.50 5.41 -3.49
CA ALA A 83 -17.75 5.66 -4.16
C ALA A 83 -17.72 6.98 -4.94
N GLY A 84 -18.09 6.92 -6.23
CA GLY A 84 -18.10 8.10 -7.12
C GLY A 84 -16.73 8.45 -7.72
N LEU A 85 -15.67 7.73 -7.40
CA LEU A 85 -14.37 7.85 -8.04
C LEU A 85 -14.31 7.02 -9.32
N HIS A 86 -13.56 7.54 -10.31
CA HIS A 86 -13.31 6.87 -11.59
C HIS A 86 -11.82 6.92 -11.95
N PRO A 87 -10.92 6.45 -11.08
CA PRO A 87 -9.49 6.51 -11.35
C PRO A 87 -9.13 5.61 -12.53
N ARG A 88 -8.03 5.94 -13.19
CA ARG A 88 -7.43 5.08 -14.22
C ARG A 88 -6.58 3.97 -13.62
N LEU A 89 -6.03 4.22 -12.42
CA LEU A 89 -5.13 3.31 -11.72
C LEU A 89 -5.49 3.24 -10.24
N ALA A 90 -5.68 2.04 -9.73
CA ALA A 90 -5.72 1.75 -8.29
C ALA A 90 -4.42 1.03 -7.92
N ILE A 91 -3.67 1.58 -6.96
CA ILE A 91 -2.45 0.95 -6.45
C ILE A 91 -2.75 0.34 -5.10
N VAL A 92 -2.53 -0.96 -4.95
CA VAL A 92 -2.87 -1.72 -3.74
C VAL A 92 -1.59 -2.21 -3.09
N LEU A 93 -1.37 -1.84 -1.83
CA LEU A 93 -0.27 -2.33 -0.99
C LEU A 93 -0.82 -2.67 0.41
N ILE A 94 -1.01 -3.95 0.68
CA ILE A 94 -1.64 -4.44 1.92
C ILE A 94 -1.10 -5.82 2.30
N GLY A 95 -1.11 -6.15 3.59
CA GLY A 95 -0.78 -7.48 4.09
C GLY A 95 0.29 -7.49 5.18
N ALA A 96 1.05 -6.41 5.38
CA ALA A 96 2.06 -6.34 6.43
C ALA A 96 1.46 -6.57 7.83
N ASN A 97 0.29 -6.00 8.12
CA ASN A 97 -0.40 -6.17 9.39
C ASN A 97 -1.09 -7.54 9.54
N ASN A 98 -1.39 -8.23 8.44
CA ASN A 98 -1.82 -9.63 8.53
C ASN A 98 -0.74 -10.47 9.19
N PHE A 99 0.53 -10.23 8.90
CA PHE A 99 1.64 -10.92 9.55
C PHE A 99 1.94 -10.36 10.94
N GLY A 100 2.13 -9.03 11.05
CA GLY A 100 2.62 -8.39 12.26
C GLY A 100 1.59 -8.30 13.38
N ALA A 101 0.36 -7.85 13.07
CA ALA A 101 -0.65 -7.58 14.08
C ALA A 101 -1.53 -8.79 14.39
N THR A 102 -1.86 -9.63 13.40
CA THR A 102 -2.79 -10.76 13.58
C THR A 102 -2.11 -12.13 13.51
N HIS A 103 -0.85 -12.17 13.12
CA HIS A 103 -0.08 -13.41 12.95
C HIS A 103 -0.71 -14.38 11.92
N TRP A 104 -1.42 -13.84 10.92
CA TRP A 104 -1.98 -14.61 9.83
C TRP A 104 -0.90 -14.88 8.78
N GLY A 105 -0.57 -16.16 8.56
CA GLY A 105 0.42 -16.56 7.56
C GLY A 105 -0.09 -16.42 6.13
N ALA A 106 0.77 -16.78 5.16
CA ALA A 106 0.48 -16.68 3.73
C ALA A 106 -0.81 -17.39 3.32
N ALA A 107 -1.13 -18.53 3.95
CA ALA A 107 -2.36 -19.30 3.65
C ALA A 107 -3.67 -18.51 3.89
N VAL A 108 -3.64 -17.51 4.76
CA VAL A 108 -4.77 -16.62 5.05
C VAL A 108 -4.61 -15.27 4.32
N THR A 109 -3.39 -14.79 4.25
CA THR A 109 -3.10 -13.46 3.67
C THR A 109 -3.29 -13.45 2.15
N VAL A 110 -2.90 -14.51 1.43
CA VAL A 110 -3.10 -14.58 -0.03
C VAL A 110 -4.58 -14.47 -0.41
N PRO A 111 -5.50 -15.34 0.07
CA PRO A 111 -6.92 -15.18 -0.25
C PRO A 111 -7.50 -13.84 0.25
N GLY A 112 -6.98 -13.28 1.34
CA GLY A 112 -7.36 -11.94 1.79
C GLY A 112 -6.99 -10.84 0.79
N ILE A 113 -5.80 -10.91 0.20
CA ILE A 113 -5.36 -9.96 -0.85
C ILE A 113 -6.15 -10.18 -2.15
N GLU A 114 -6.43 -11.43 -2.52
CA GLU A 114 -7.28 -11.75 -3.68
C GLU A 114 -8.69 -11.17 -3.52
N ALA A 115 -9.25 -11.24 -2.31
CA ALA A 115 -10.54 -10.62 -2.00
C ALA A 115 -10.48 -9.08 -2.10
N VAL A 116 -9.42 -8.44 -1.58
CA VAL A 116 -9.20 -6.99 -1.76
C VAL A 116 -9.16 -6.62 -3.23
N VAL A 117 -8.42 -7.35 -4.07
CA VAL A 117 -8.33 -7.09 -5.51
C VAL A 117 -9.72 -7.25 -6.16
N THR A 118 -10.46 -8.30 -5.82
CA THR A 118 -11.81 -8.54 -6.33
C THR A 118 -12.76 -7.40 -5.95
N ASP A 119 -12.73 -6.96 -4.71
CA ASP A 119 -13.56 -5.84 -4.25
C ASP A 119 -13.15 -4.52 -4.88
N THR A 120 -11.84 -4.28 -5.05
CA THR A 120 -11.35 -3.10 -5.78
C THR A 120 -11.87 -3.10 -7.21
N GLN A 121 -11.83 -4.23 -7.92
CA GLN A 121 -12.40 -4.33 -9.28
C GLN A 121 -13.91 -4.11 -9.31
N ARG A 122 -14.64 -4.57 -8.30
CA ARG A 122 -16.09 -4.38 -8.20
C ARG A 122 -16.46 -2.91 -8.00
N HIS A 123 -15.73 -2.19 -7.18
CA HIS A 123 -16.00 -0.77 -6.86
C HIS A 123 -15.37 0.20 -7.86
N LEU A 124 -14.27 -0.18 -8.52
CA LEU A 124 -13.55 0.60 -9.51
C LEU A 124 -13.39 -0.19 -10.83
N PRO A 125 -14.49 -0.52 -11.53
CA PRO A 125 -14.50 -1.48 -12.64
C PRO A 125 -13.69 -1.03 -13.88
N HIS A 126 -13.35 0.25 -13.97
CA HIS A 126 -12.57 0.81 -15.07
C HIS A 126 -11.12 1.11 -14.74
N ALA A 127 -10.71 0.94 -13.47
CA ALA A 127 -9.34 1.13 -13.05
C ALA A 127 -8.50 -0.11 -13.38
N HIS A 128 -7.28 0.11 -13.89
CA HIS A 128 -6.27 -0.93 -13.84
C HIS A 128 -5.74 -1.07 -12.41
N ILE A 129 -5.53 -2.28 -11.92
CA ILE A 129 -4.98 -2.49 -10.58
C ILE A 129 -3.48 -2.77 -10.68
N LEU A 130 -2.68 -1.97 -9.98
CA LEU A 130 -1.29 -2.28 -9.68
C LEU A 130 -1.24 -2.86 -8.27
N LEU A 131 -1.13 -4.18 -8.18
CA LEU A 131 -0.95 -4.88 -6.92
C LEU A 131 0.53 -4.98 -6.60
N LEU A 132 0.96 -4.31 -5.54
CA LEU A 132 2.33 -4.44 -5.04
C LEU A 132 2.44 -5.64 -4.11
N GLY A 133 3.54 -6.38 -4.23
CA GLY A 133 3.89 -7.43 -3.28
C GLY A 133 4.08 -6.85 -1.88
N VAL A 134 3.80 -7.64 -0.84
CA VAL A 134 4.10 -7.26 0.54
C VAL A 134 5.60 -6.97 0.64
N LEU A 135 5.97 -5.85 1.25
CA LEU A 135 7.36 -5.40 1.32
C LEU A 135 8.21 -6.32 2.21
N PRO A 136 9.51 -6.45 1.93
CA PRO A 136 10.43 -7.20 2.79
C PRO A 136 10.46 -6.59 4.19
N SER A 137 10.77 -7.42 5.19
CA SER A 137 10.75 -7.03 6.59
C SER A 137 12.01 -7.48 7.30
N ILE A 138 12.54 -6.62 8.17
CA ILE A 138 13.66 -6.90 9.07
C ILE A 138 13.20 -7.45 10.44
N ARG A 139 11.89 -7.64 10.65
CA ARG A 139 11.30 -7.95 11.97
C ARG A 139 11.49 -9.38 12.43
N SER A 140 11.34 -10.37 11.54
CA SER A 140 11.58 -11.77 11.90
C SER A 140 11.74 -12.66 10.67
N ALA A 141 12.42 -13.80 10.83
CA ALA A 141 12.55 -14.83 9.80
C ALA A 141 11.17 -15.40 9.39
N TRP A 142 10.22 -15.49 10.33
CA TRP A 142 8.87 -15.95 10.03
C TRP A 142 8.16 -14.97 9.09
N ILE A 143 8.16 -13.68 9.37
CA ILE A 143 7.57 -12.66 8.49
C ILE A 143 8.23 -12.70 7.10
N THR A 144 9.57 -12.80 7.03
CA THR A 144 10.31 -12.91 5.77
C THR A 144 9.83 -14.12 4.95
N ALA A 145 9.67 -15.29 5.59
CA ALA A 145 9.18 -16.49 4.91
C ALA A 145 7.72 -16.33 4.44
N GLN A 146 6.84 -15.73 5.26
CA GLN A 146 5.45 -15.46 4.87
C GLN A 146 5.34 -14.46 3.73
N THR A 147 6.15 -13.40 3.75
CA THR A 147 6.24 -12.40 2.66
C THR A 147 6.65 -13.08 1.35
N ALA A 148 7.72 -13.87 1.36
CA ALA A 148 8.19 -14.59 0.18
C ALA A 148 7.12 -15.54 -0.38
N ALA A 149 6.49 -16.35 0.48
CA ALA A 149 5.42 -17.27 0.09
C ALA A 149 4.20 -16.54 -0.50
N THR A 150 3.78 -15.44 0.13
CA THR A 150 2.67 -14.60 -0.35
C THR A 150 2.98 -14.00 -1.71
N ASN A 151 4.12 -13.36 -1.87
CA ASN A 151 4.50 -12.72 -3.13
C ASN A 151 4.65 -13.74 -4.26
N ALA A 152 5.21 -14.91 -3.98
CA ALA A 152 5.31 -15.99 -4.97
C ALA A 152 3.93 -16.54 -5.38
N ALA A 153 2.97 -16.62 -4.47
CA ALA A 153 1.60 -17.02 -4.79
C ALA A 153 0.89 -15.98 -5.65
N LEU A 154 0.92 -14.70 -5.24
CA LEU A 154 0.29 -13.59 -5.97
C LEU A 154 0.88 -13.44 -7.39
N ALA A 155 2.20 -13.61 -7.55
CA ALA A 155 2.85 -13.59 -8.86
C ALA A 155 2.27 -14.66 -9.81
N ARG A 156 1.97 -15.85 -9.29
CA ARG A 156 1.32 -16.91 -10.09
C ARG A 156 -0.14 -16.61 -10.41
N VAL A 157 -0.90 -16.14 -9.40
CA VAL A 157 -2.33 -15.83 -9.55
C VAL A 157 -2.55 -14.75 -10.62
N TYR A 158 -1.72 -13.71 -10.62
CA TYR A 158 -1.91 -12.56 -11.51
C TYR A 158 -1.02 -12.57 -12.76
N ALA A 159 -0.26 -13.63 -13.03
CA ALA A 159 0.69 -13.72 -14.15
C ALA A 159 0.11 -13.35 -15.53
N HIS A 160 -1.17 -13.63 -15.74
CA HIS A 160 -1.86 -13.42 -17.02
C HIS A 160 -3.17 -12.64 -16.87
N ASN A 161 -3.34 -11.89 -15.78
CA ASN A 161 -4.54 -11.11 -15.56
C ASN A 161 -4.45 -9.77 -16.31
N PRO A 162 -5.32 -9.48 -17.29
CA PRO A 162 -5.22 -8.26 -18.08
C PRO A 162 -5.61 -6.99 -17.30
N ALA A 163 -6.38 -7.13 -16.22
CA ALA A 163 -6.84 -6.02 -15.39
C ALA A 163 -5.93 -5.74 -14.19
N VAL A 164 -4.98 -6.65 -13.89
CA VAL A 164 -4.11 -6.55 -12.72
C VAL A 164 -2.65 -6.74 -13.13
N THR A 165 -1.82 -5.80 -12.78
CA THR A 165 -0.36 -5.97 -12.81
C THR A 165 0.13 -6.26 -11.40
N PHE A 166 0.64 -7.46 -11.15
CA PHE A 166 1.38 -7.74 -9.91
C PHE A 166 2.83 -7.30 -10.06
N MET A 167 3.36 -6.60 -9.05
CA MET A 167 4.74 -6.17 -9.03
C MET A 167 5.37 -6.37 -7.65
N ASN A 168 6.33 -7.27 -7.55
CA ASN A 168 7.15 -7.38 -6.35
C ASN A 168 8.24 -6.29 -6.38
N VAL A 169 8.02 -5.22 -5.63
CA VAL A 169 8.98 -4.11 -5.48
C VAL A 169 9.98 -4.34 -4.35
N GLY A 170 9.88 -5.45 -3.62
CA GLY A 170 10.81 -5.78 -2.53
C GLY A 170 12.28 -5.60 -2.87
N PRO A 171 12.78 -6.06 -4.04
CA PRO A 171 14.21 -5.94 -4.39
C PRO A 171 14.80 -4.54 -4.34
N VAL A 172 14.00 -3.45 -4.47
CA VAL A 172 14.54 -2.08 -4.35
C VAL A 172 14.83 -1.67 -2.90
N LEU A 173 14.30 -2.45 -1.94
CA LEU A 173 14.51 -2.28 -0.49
C LEU A 173 15.48 -3.32 0.09
N GLU A 174 16.13 -4.10 -0.76
CA GLU A 174 17.03 -5.17 -0.34
C GLU A 174 18.49 -4.84 -0.67
N ARG A 175 19.38 -5.39 0.16
CA ARG A 175 20.81 -5.46 -0.07
C ARG A 175 21.25 -6.91 0.12
N ASP A 176 21.96 -7.46 -0.84
CA ASP A 176 22.42 -8.86 -0.84
C ASP A 176 21.29 -9.88 -0.60
N GLY A 177 20.08 -9.60 -1.14
CA GLY A 177 18.92 -10.48 -1.02
C GLY A 177 18.18 -10.42 0.34
N HIS A 178 18.50 -9.45 1.18
CA HIS A 178 17.88 -9.21 2.47
C HIS A 178 17.39 -7.78 2.59
N ALA A 179 16.29 -7.58 3.34
CA ALA A 179 15.79 -6.23 3.62
C ALA A 179 16.91 -5.35 4.24
N ASP A 180 17.19 -4.22 3.60
CA ASP A 180 18.21 -3.28 4.06
C ASP A 180 17.65 -2.41 5.19
N ALA A 181 18.07 -2.70 6.43
CA ALA A 181 17.62 -1.97 7.59
C ALA A 181 17.84 -0.44 7.53
N ALA A 182 18.79 0.02 6.70
CA ALA A 182 19.06 1.44 6.52
C ALA A 182 17.95 2.17 5.76
N LEU A 183 17.03 1.46 5.12
CA LEU A 183 15.89 2.01 4.37
C LEU A 183 14.57 1.99 5.16
N TYR A 184 14.62 1.75 6.49
CA TYR A 184 13.43 1.64 7.33
C TYR A 184 13.55 2.54 8.56
N VAL A 185 12.45 3.15 8.95
CA VAL A 185 12.37 4.07 10.08
C VAL A 185 11.11 3.88 10.92
N ASP A 186 11.28 3.64 12.22
CA ASP A 186 10.19 3.66 13.22
C ASP A 186 10.77 4.09 14.58
N PRO A 187 10.94 5.39 14.83
CA PRO A 187 11.71 5.89 15.98
C PRO A 187 11.02 5.69 17.33
N HIS A 188 9.72 5.39 17.33
CA HIS A 188 8.91 5.35 18.56
C HIS A 188 8.36 3.97 18.93
N LEU A 189 8.89 2.91 18.34
CA LEU A 189 8.50 1.55 18.75
C LEU A 189 8.93 1.25 20.18
N THR A 190 8.01 0.74 21.00
CA THR A 190 8.26 0.37 22.38
C THR A 190 7.63 -0.99 22.70
N PRO A 191 8.38 -2.01 23.16
CA PRO A 191 9.86 -2.03 23.20
C PRO A 191 10.47 -1.85 21.81
N PRO A 192 11.74 -1.49 21.71
CA PRO A 192 12.36 -1.22 20.40
C PRO A 192 12.31 -2.47 19.52
N GLU A 193 11.36 -2.49 18.61
CA GLU A 193 11.25 -3.50 17.56
C GLU A 193 11.94 -2.98 16.30
N PRO A 194 12.42 -3.88 15.43
CA PRO A 194 12.91 -3.45 14.13
C PRO A 194 11.84 -2.66 13.34
N ALA A 195 12.27 -1.63 12.64
CA ALA A 195 11.38 -0.77 11.86
C ALA A 195 10.57 -1.56 10.80
N LEU A 196 9.38 -1.07 10.50
CA LEU A 196 8.48 -1.62 9.48
C LEU A 196 8.36 -0.72 8.25
N HIS A 197 8.37 0.60 8.48
CA HIS A 197 8.04 1.56 7.44
C HIS A 197 9.29 1.95 6.65
N PRO A 198 9.25 1.93 5.32
CA PRO A 198 10.33 2.50 4.52
C PRO A 198 10.53 3.98 4.86
N ASP A 199 11.80 4.39 4.88
CA ASP A 199 12.20 5.80 5.00
C ASP A 199 11.94 6.58 3.69
N ALA A 200 12.28 7.86 3.62
CA ALA A 200 12.06 8.67 2.43
C ALA A 200 12.81 8.14 1.20
N GLU A 201 14.01 7.61 1.37
CA GLU A 201 14.77 6.97 0.28
C GLU A 201 14.12 5.67 -0.17
N GLY A 202 13.68 4.81 0.75
CA GLY A 202 12.96 3.57 0.45
C GLY A 202 11.66 3.85 -0.32
N MET A 203 10.90 4.85 0.11
CA MET A 203 9.68 5.28 -0.59
C MET A 203 9.99 5.83 -1.98
N ALA A 204 11.04 6.63 -2.14
CA ALA A 204 11.47 7.13 -3.44
C ALA A 204 11.88 6.00 -4.40
N ARG A 205 12.52 4.95 -3.92
CA ARG A 205 12.86 3.76 -4.70
C ARG A 205 11.63 2.99 -5.16
N ILE A 206 10.63 2.84 -4.28
CA ILE A 206 9.34 2.24 -4.64
C ILE A 206 8.67 3.07 -5.75
N ALA A 207 8.58 4.40 -5.57
CA ALA A 207 8.00 5.30 -6.56
C ALA A 207 8.70 5.18 -7.93
N ALA A 208 10.02 5.17 -7.95
CA ALA A 208 10.81 5.02 -9.17
C ALA A 208 10.56 3.66 -9.86
N ALA A 209 10.48 2.57 -9.08
CA ALA A 209 10.24 1.23 -9.61
C ALA A 209 8.87 1.10 -10.28
N ILE A 210 7.82 1.70 -9.72
CA ILE A 210 6.46 1.60 -10.28
C ILE A 210 6.14 2.69 -11.32
N ALA A 211 6.97 3.72 -11.47
CA ALA A 211 6.73 4.85 -12.37
C ALA A 211 6.40 4.45 -13.83
N PRO A 212 7.01 3.40 -14.44
CA PRO A 212 6.62 2.96 -15.78
C PRO A 212 5.16 2.49 -15.86
N VAL A 213 4.68 1.77 -14.83
CA VAL A 213 3.29 1.28 -14.75
C VAL A 213 2.33 2.44 -14.50
N VAL A 214 2.69 3.37 -13.61
CA VAL A 214 1.92 4.60 -13.36
C VAL A 214 1.72 5.37 -14.66
N ARG A 215 2.79 5.67 -15.40
CA ARG A 215 2.69 6.39 -16.69
C ARG A 215 1.86 5.64 -17.72
N LYS A 216 1.98 4.31 -17.77
CA LYS A 216 1.24 3.48 -18.72
C LYS A 216 -0.27 3.60 -18.52
N TYR A 217 -0.75 3.54 -17.28
CA TYR A 217 -2.19 3.45 -17.00
C TYR A 217 -2.82 4.78 -16.57
N ALA A 218 -2.14 5.59 -15.77
CA ALA A 218 -2.64 6.91 -15.41
C ALA A 218 -2.41 7.96 -16.53
N GLY A 219 -1.54 7.67 -17.49
CA GLY A 219 -1.18 8.59 -18.59
C GLY A 219 -0.12 9.60 -18.18
N ALA A 220 0.07 10.67 -18.94
CA ALA A 220 0.91 11.80 -18.53
C ALA A 220 0.21 12.61 -17.43
N PRO A 221 0.94 13.17 -16.44
CA PRO A 221 0.37 14.01 -15.40
C PRO A 221 -0.27 15.31 -15.93
#